data_539b15843a103841333715e2ed702df0
#
_entry.id   539b15843a103841333715e2ed702df0
#
_cell.length_a   1.000
_cell.length_b   1.000
_cell.length_c   1.000
_cell.angle_alpha   90.00
_cell.angle_beta   90.00
_cell.angle_gamma   90.00
#
_symmetry.space_group_name_H-M   'P 1'
#
loop_
_entity.id
_entity.type
_entity.pdbx_description
1 polymer ?
#
loop_
_entity_poly.entity_id
_entity_poly.type
_entity_poly.pdbx_seq_one_letter_code
_entity_poly.pdbx_strand_id
1 'polypeptide(L)'
;MDRFVVGQKVVLERTFSLEEVIAYAKITGDDNPLHVDEEYAKNSRFGGTIVHGMFVMGVVSKILGTILPGNGTIYLGQDVRFKRPV
;
A
#
# COMPACT_ATOMS: atom_id res chain seq x y z
N MET A 1 -23.85 0.63 11.29
CA MET A 1 -23.20 -0.19 10.23
C MET A 1 -24.14 -1.23 9.64
N ASP A 2 -25.41 -0.95 9.67
CA ASP A 2 -26.47 -1.82 9.18
C ASP A 2 -26.84 -1.60 7.71
N ARG A 3 -26.09 -0.74 7.00
CA ARG A 3 -26.37 -0.33 5.62
C ARG A 3 -25.61 -1.11 4.55
N PHE A 4 -24.85 -2.13 4.94
CA PHE A 4 -24.01 -2.83 4.00
C PHE A 4 -24.74 -4.02 3.39
N VAL A 5 -24.51 -4.19 2.09
CA VAL A 5 -25.07 -5.28 1.29
C VAL A 5 -23.96 -6.26 0.96
N VAL A 6 -24.23 -7.55 1.07
CA VAL A 6 -23.27 -8.57 0.69
C VAL A 6 -22.93 -8.42 -0.80
N GLY A 7 -21.63 -8.40 -1.12
CA GLY A 7 -21.15 -8.18 -2.47
C GLY A 7 -20.90 -6.72 -2.83
N GLN A 8 -21.17 -5.79 -1.91
CA GLN A 8 -20.84 -4.38 -2.11
C GLN A 8 -19.34 -4.21 -2.32
N LYS A 9 -18.96 -3.37 -3.29
CA LYS A 9 -17.57 -3.17 -3.68
C LYS A 9 -17.20 -1.71 -3.74
N VAL A 10 -15.93 -1.43 -3.45
CA VAL A 10 -15.30 -0.13 -3.70
C VAL A 10 -14.06 -0.37 -4.54
N VAL A 11 -13.88 0.44 -5.58
CA VAL A 11 -12.69 0.39 -6.43
C VAL A 11 -11.96 1.73 -6.32
N LEU A 12 -10.66 1.67 -6.08
CA LEU A 12 -9.79 2.83 -6.03
C LEU A 12 -8.55 2.55 -6.86
N GLU A 13 -8.26 3.43 -7.82
CA GLU A 13 -7.01 3.38 -8.55
C GLU A 13 -6.01 4.33 -7.94
N ARG A 14 -4.77 3.89 -7.81
CA ARG A 14 -3.70 4.66 -7.20
C ARG A 14 -2.35 4.30 -7.85
N THR A 15 -1.62 5.32 -8.27
CA THR A 15 -0.23 5.19 -8.67
C THR A 15 0.67 5.73 -7.56
N PHE A 16 1.89 5.22 -7.48
CA PHE A 16 2.86 5.61 -6.46
C PHE A 16 4.08 6.22 -7.15
N SER A 17 4.44 7.45 -6.77
CA SER A 17 5.66 8.08 -7.24
C SER A 17 6.85 7.64 -6.39
N LEU A 18 8.07 7.76 -6.95
CA LEU A 18 9.29 7.51 -6.19
C LEU A 18 9.40 8.46 -4.98
N GLU A 19 8.97 9.71 -5.14
CA GLU A 19 8.98 10.68 -4.04
C GLU A 19 8.11 10.22 -2.86
N GLU A 20 6.94 9.66 -3.16
CA GLU A 20 6.06 9.10 -2.14
C GLU A 20 6.67 7.89 -1.45
N VAL A 21 7.33 7.01 -2.20
CA VAL A 21 8.01 5.84 -1.66
C VAL A 21 9.16 6.27 -0.74
N ILE A 22 9.92 7.27 -1.14
CA ILE A 22 11.00 7.83 -0.31
C ILE A 22 10.43 8.44 0.99
N ALA A 23 9.32 9.16 0.89
CA ALA A 23 8.65 9.73 2.06
C ALA A 23 8.17 8.64 3.02
N TYR A 24 7.59 7.57 2.49
CA TYR A 24 7.17 6.41 3.29
C TYR A 24 8.37 5.78 4.01
N ALA A 25 9.49 5.61 3.29
CA ALA A 25 10.71 5.05 3.86
C ALA A 25 11.23 5.91 5.03
N LYS A 26 11.16 7.23 4.91
CA LYS A 26 11.57 8.14 5.99
C LYS A 26 10.67 8.06 7.21
N ILE A 27 9.36 7.97 6.98
CA ILE A 27 8.38 7.90 8.08
C ILE A 27 8.49 6.59 8.84
N THR A 28 8.65 5.48 8.13
CA THR A 28 8.66 4.14 8.75
C THR A 28 10.05 3.65 9.14
N GLY A 29 11.10 4.24 8.56
CA GLY A 29 12.46 3.72 8.69
C GLY A 29 12.78 2.55 7.75
N ASP A 30 11.84 2.15 6.91
CA ASP A 30 12.04 1.04 5.96
C ASP A 30 12.66 1.56 4.67
N ASP A 31 13.98 1.72 4.69
CA ASP A 31 14.78 2.28 3.60
C ASP A 31 15.52 1.21 2.79
N ASN A 32 14.96 0.02 2.67
CA ASN A 32 15.51 -1.04 1.85
C ASN A 32 15.81 -0.49 0.45
N PRO A 33 17.04 -0.68 -0.08
CA PRO A 33 17.44 -0.10 -1.37
C PRO A 33 16.58 -0.53 -2.56
N LEU A 34 15.86 -1.64 -2.49
CA LEU A 34 14.89 -2.02 -3.52
C LEU A 34 13.78 -1.00 -3.69
N HIS A 35 13.51 -0.18 -2.69
CA HIS A 35 12.45 0.82 -2.72
C HIS A 35 12.99 2.20 -3.08
N VAL A 36 14.18 2.57 -2.62
CA VAL A 36 14.67 3.95 -2.64
C VAL A 36 15.89 4.20 -3.51
N ASP A 37 16.63 3.16 -3.90
CA ASP A 37 17.85 3.27 -4.69
C ASP A 37 17.61 2.73 -6.10
N GLU A 38 17.43 3.63 -7.07
CA GLU A 38 17.13 3.27 -8.45
C GLU A 38 18.21 2.42 -9.08
N GLU A 39 19.48 2.72 -8.82
CA GLU A 39 20.58 1.98 -9.43
C GLU A 39 20.67 0.57 -8.85
N TYR A 40 20.54 0.43 -7.54
CA TYR A 40 20.49 -0.89 -6.92
C TYR A 40 19.32 -1.72 -7.46
N ALA A 41 18.13 -1.13 -7.50
CA ALA A 41 16.91 -1.81 -7.95
C ALA A 41 16.94 -2.17 -9.43
N LYS A 42 17.57 -1.34 -10.26
CA LYS A 42 17.74 -1.60 -11.69
C LYS A 42 18.51 -2.89 -11.94
N ASN A 43 19.48 -3.20 -11.09
CA ASN A 43 20.30 -4.41 -11.20
C ASN A 43 19.70 -5.61 -10.44
N SER A 44 18.53 -5.44 -9.83
CA SER A 44 17.80 -6.52 -9.17
C SER A 44 16.92 -7.27 -10.17
N ARG A 45 16.36 -8.39 -9.72
CA ARG A 45 15.41 -9.17 -10.52
C ARG A 45 14.13 -8.40 -10.91
N PHE A 46 13.86 -7.29 -10.23
CA PHE A 46 12.66 -6.48 -10.50
C PHE A 46 12.89 -5.43 -11.58
N GLY A 47 14.14 -5.11 -11.92
CA GLY A 47 14.49 -4.15 -12.97
C GLY A 47 14.21 -2.69 -12.64
N GLY A 48 13.88 -2.36 -11.42
CA GLY A 48 13.58 -1.01 -10.97
C GLY A 48 13.09 -1.01 -9.53
N THR A 49 12.86 0.19 -8.97
CA THR A 49 12.33 0.31 -7.62
C THR A 49 10.91 -0.23 -7.54
N ILE A 50 10.59 -0.81 -6.40
CA ILE A 50 9.25 -1.32 -6.11
C ILE A 50 8.67 -0.60 -4.90
N VAL A 51 7.35 -0.55 -4.80
CA VAL A 51 6.65 0.07 -3.69
C VAL A 51 6.62 -0.89 -2.50
N HIS A 52 6.76 -0.35 -1.28
CA HIS A 52 6.59 -1.16 -0.07
C HIS A 52 5.20 -1.80 -0.06
N GLY A 53 5.14 -3.10 0.20
CA GLY A 53 3.85 -3.79 0.31
C GLY A 53 2.95 -3.16 1.38
N MET A 54 3.53 -2.79 2.51
CA MET A 54 2.77 -2.14 3.58
C MET A 54 2.32 -0.73 3.23
N PHE A 55 2.98 -0.03 2.29
CA PHE A 55 2.48 1.23 1.76
C PHE A 55 1.19 1.00 0.97
N VAL A 56 1.18 -0.01 0.12
CA VAL A 56 -0.03 -0.41 -0.62
C VAL A 56 -1.15 -0.76 0.36
N MET A 57 -0.84 -1.47 1.43
CA MET A 57 -1.83 -1.80 2.46
C MET A 57 -2.34 -0.58 3.21
N GLY A 58 -1.54 0.49 3.30
CA GLY A 58 -2.00 1.77 3.84
C GLY A 58 -3.14 2.36 3.03
N VAL A 59 -3.12 2.20 1.71
CA VAL A 59 -4.22 2.64 0.84
C VAL A 59 -5.47 1.78 1.06
N VAL A 60 -5.31 0.48 1.27
CA VAL A 60 -6.43 -0.40 1.64
C VAL A 60 -7.05 0.07 2.97
N SER A 61 -6.22 0.40 3.94
CA SER A 61 -6.68 0.94 5.23
C SER A 61 -7.48 2.24 5.03
N LYS A 62 -7.04 3.11 4.12
CA LYS A 62 -7.78 4.34 3.78
C LYS A 62 -9.18 4.01 3.29
N ILE A 63 -9.33 3.03 2.40
CA ILE A 63 -10.64 2.62 1.89
C ILE A 63 -11.53 2.15 3.03
N LEU A 64 -11.00 1.29 3.90
CA LEU A 64 -11.76 0.75 5.02
C LEU A 64 -12.18 1.84 6.02
N GLY A 65 -11.29 2.79 6.29
CA GLY A 65 -11.54 3.82 7.29
C GLY A 65 -12.32 5.02 6.81
N THR A 66 -12.34 5.30 5.50
CA THR A 66 -12.92 6.55 4.98
C THR A 66 -14.01 6.35 3.93
N ILE A 67 -14.05 5.21 3.26
CA ILE A 67 -14.98 4.97 2.14
C ILE A 67 -15.97 3.85 2.47
N LEU A 68 -15.48 2.64 2.71
CA LEU A 68 -16.31 1.46 2.99
C LEU A 68 -15.57 0.50 3.92
N PRO A 69 -16.04 0.25 5.15
CA PRO A 69 -17.25 0.78 5.81
C PRO A 69 -17.21 2.26 6.16
N GLY A 70 -16.03 2.91 6.19
CA GLY A 70 -15.93 4.34 6.41
C GLY A 70 -15.76 4.73 7.87
N ASN A 71 -16.14 5.96 8.20
CA ASN A 71 -15.94 6.54 9.53
C ASN A 71 -16.49 5.63 10.63
N GLY A 72 -15.75 5.54 11.73
CA GLY A 72 -16.10 4.71 12.87
C GLY A 72 -15.51 3.31 12.82
N THR A 73 -14.87 2.94 11.70
CA THR A 73 -14.20 1.65 11.54
C THR A 73 -12.88 1.63 12.29
N ILE A 74 -12.64 0.55 13.02
CA ILE A 74 -11.35 0.28 13.67
C ILE A 74 -10.76 -0.96 13.03
N TYR A 75 -9.53 -0.83 12.53
CA TYR A 75 -8.81 -1.91 11.86
C TYR A 75 -8.13 -2.80 12.90
N LEU A 76 -8.61 -4.03 13.07
CA LEU A 76 -8.09 -4.93 14.10
C LEU A 76 -7.00 -5.87 13.62
N GLY A 77 -7.04 -6.26 12.36
CA GLY A 77 -6.03 -7.17 11.85
C GLY A 77 -6.32 -7.62 10.43
N GLN A 78 -5.34 -8.33 9.85
CA GLN A 78 -5.43 -8.85 8.50
C GLN A 78 -4.41 -9.94 8.25
N ASP A 79 -4.67 -10.76 7.23
CA ASP A 79 -3.69 -11.64 6.61
C ASP A 79 -3.40 -11.13 5.20
N VAL A 80 -2.11 -10.96 4.86
CA VAL A 80 -1.70 -10.40 3.59
C VAL A 80 -0.62 -11.25 2.94
N ARG A 81 -0.74 -11.44 1.63
CA ARG A 81 0.29 -12.08 0.82
C ARG A 81 0.54 -11.24 -0.42
N PHE A 82 1.77 -10.77 -0.58
CA PHE A 82 2.18 -10.00 -1.76
C PHE A 82 2.69 -10.95 -2.83
N LYS A 83 1.89 -11.13 -3.87
CA LYS A 83 2.20 -12.09 -4.94
C LYS A 83 2.99 -11.47 -6.08
N ARG A 84 2.91 -10.15 -6.27
CA ARG A 84 3.59 -9.39 -7.31
C ARG A 84 4.09 -8.06 -6.77
N PRO A 85 5.26 -7.57 -7.24
CA PRO A 85 5.73 -6.23 -6.88
C PRO A 85 4.86 -5.14 -7.54
N VAL A 86 4.89 -3.97 -6.95
CA VAL A 86 4.18 -2.78 -7.46
C VAL A 86 5.14 -1.71 -7.96
#